data_0b80a71bf86317a9d649b09135535c81
#
_entry.id   0b80a71bf86317a9d649b09135535c81
#
_cell.length_a   1.000
_cell.length_b   1.000
_cell.length_c   1.000
_cell.angle_alpha   90.00
_cell.angle_beta   90.00
_cell.angle_gamma   90.00
#
_symmetry.space_group_name_H-M   'P 1'
#
loop_
_entity.id
_entity.type
_entity.pdbx_description
1 polymer ?
#
loop_
_entity_poly.entity_id
_entity_poly.type
_entity_poly.pdbx_seq_one_letter_code
_entity_poly.pdbx_strand_id
1 'polypeptide(L)'
;MTTTSTALPRWTLLTPIAAWIVLCAGLLLPGHAPLLALVGIALAGAVFAGVHHAEVVAHRVGEPFGTLVLAVAVTVIEVALIVSVMIGGGPEKAGLARDTVFAAVMIVCNGIVGLCLLMGGLRHREQDFQIRGASAALAVLASLSVLSLVMPNYTSQNLGPMLSPSQLAFAGVSSLVLYCVFVFVQTVRHRDYFLAAGDGEHHHAAPPSARVAMVSAALLLVSLVAVVLLAKLLSPAVEAAVREAGLPEAVVGIVIAALVLLPEGLAALRAARADRLQTSLNLALGSALASIGLTIPTVAVVTLGFHMPLALGIGGRDTVLLVLTLIVGTLTLGTGRTTILQGAVHLSLFAAYLFLSVAP
;
A
#
# COMPACT_ATOMS: atom_id res chain seq x y z
N MET A 1 -15.76 -26.09 -24.31
CA MET A 1 -15.67 -24.66 -24.62
C MET A 1 -16.61 -23.90 -23.69
N THR A 2 -16.15 -23.55 -22.52
CA THR A 2 -16.90 -22.67 -21.60
C THR A 2 -16.57 -21.23 -21.99
N THR A 3 -17.54 -20.53 -22.56
CA THR A 3 -17.45 -19.10 -22.82
C THR A 3 -17.21 -18.37 -21.52
N THR A 4 -15.96 -17.98 -21.26
CA THR A 4 -15.63 -17.08 -20.16
C THR A 4 -16.36 -15.77 -20.41
N SER A 5 -17.31 -15.46 -19.56
CA SER A 5 -18.13 -14.25 -19.59
C SER A 5 -17.18 -13.05 -19.63
N THR A 6 -17.16 -12.30 -20.73
CA THR A 6 -16.45 -11.02 -20.91
C THR A 6 -17.13 -9.87 -20.18
N ALA A 7 -18.17 -10.13 -19.39
CA ALA A 7 -18.95 -9.14 -18.67
C ALA A 7 -18.32 -8.86 -17.30
N LEU A 8 -18.19 -7.56 -16.97
CA LEU A 8 -17.77 -7.11 -15.65
C LEU A 8 -18.72 -7.65 -14.56
N PRO A 9 -18.24 -8.10 -13.40
CA PRO A 9 -19.07 -8.50 -12.29
C PRO A 9 -20.00 -7.36 -11.86
N ARG A 10 -21.28 -7.64 -11.60
CA ARG A 10 -22.27 -6.60 -11.27
C ARG A 10 -21.88 -5.73 -10.08
N TRP A 11 -21.23 -6.32 -9.09
CA TRP A 11 -20.81 -5.59 -7.90
C TRP A 11 -19.79 -4.47 -8.24
N THR A 12 -18.89 -4.67 -9.23
CA THR A 12 -17.91 -3.66 -9.63
C THR A 12 -18.53 -2.46 -10.32
N LEU A 13 -19.71 -2.63 -10.91
CA LEU A 13 -20.49 -1.55 -11.51
C LEU A 13 -21.36 -0.81 -10.46
N LEU A 14 -21.95 -1.57 -9.53
CA LEU A 14 -22.86 -1.03 -8.53
C LEU A 14 -22.14 -0.32 -7.38
N THR A 15 -20.97 -0.81 -6.99
CA THR A 15 -20.23 -0.26 -5.85
C THR A 15 -19.80 1.19 -6.04
N PRO A 16 -19.23 1.62 -7.19
CA PRO A 16 -18.92 3.03 -7.41
C PRO A 16 -20.16 3.92 -7.37
N ILE A 17 -21.29 3.45 -7.93
CA ILE A 17 -22.56 4.20 -7.90
C ILE A 17 -23.06 4.35 -6.46
N ALA A 18 -23.07 3.24 -5.70
CA ALA A 18 -23.45 3.27 -4.29
C ALA A 18 -22.54 4.20 -3.47
N ALA A 19 -21.24 4.20 -3.74
CA ALA A 19 -20.27 5.09 -3.10
C ALA A 19 -20.61 6.57 -3.32
N TRP A 20 -20.99 6.96 -4.54
CA TRP A 20 -21.43 8.32 -4.84
C TRP A 20 -22.75 8.68 -4.17
N ILE A 21 -23.73 7.77 -4.12
CA ILE A 21 -25.00 7.97 -3.41
C ILE A 21 -24.74 8.22 -1.93
N VAL A 22 -23.89 7.39 -1.29
CA VAL A 22 -23.53 7.53 0.12
C VAL A 22 -22.74 8.82 0.37
N LEU A 23 -21.86 9.21 -0.56
CA LEU A 23 -21.14 10.48 -0.50
C LEU A 23 -22.10 11.67 -0.49
N CYS A 24 -23.04 11.69 -1.43
CA CYS A 24 -24.06 12.75 -1.50
C CYS A 24 -24.92 12.79 -0.20
N ALA A 25 -25.35 11.63 0.30
CA ALA A 25 -26.08 11.54 1.55
C ALA A 25 -25.27 12.06 2.74
N GLY A 26 -23.96 11.72 2.81
CA GLY A 26 -23.06 12.17 3.87
C GLY A 26 -22.81 13.67 3.86
N LEU A 27 -22.77 14.29 2.68
CA LEU A 27 -22.65 15.75 2.53
C LEU A 27 -23.94 16.49 2.94
N LEU A 28 -25.11 15.88 2.72
CA LEU A 28 -26.41 16.47 3.06
C LEU A 28 -26.76 16.30 4.54
N LEU A 29 -26.27 15.24 5.19
CA LEU A 29 -26.62 14.88 6.57
C LEU A 29 -25.36 14.68 7.42
N PRO A 30 -24.56 15.72 7.64
CA PRO A 30 -23.29 15.59 8.37
C PRO A 30 -23.53 15.16 9.84
N GLY A 31 -22.63 14.33 10.38
CA GLY A 31 -22.59 13.95 11.79
C GLY A 31 -23.50 12.82 12.24
N HIS A 32 -24.26 12.19 11.34
CA HIS A 32 -25.09 11.03 11.70
C HIS A 32 -24.24 9.75 11.81
N ALA A 33 -24.07 9.21 13.03
CA ALA A 33 -23.23 8.03 13.28
C ALA A 33 -23.54 6.81 12.38
N PRO A 34 -24.83 6.40 12.13
CA PRO A 34 -25.13 5.32 11.18
C PRO A 34 -24.64 5.61 9.75
N LEU A 35 -24.71 6.89 9.34
CA LEU A 35 -24.27 7.29 8.01
C LEU A 35 -22.73 7.27 7.90
N LEU A 36 -22.02 7.62 8.97
CA LEU A 36 -20.55 7.52 8.99
C LEU A 36 -20.08 6.06 8.86
N ALA A 37 -20.76 5.11 9.51
CA ALA A 37 -20.47 3.69 9.31
C ALA A 37 -20.71 3.26 7.85
N LEU A 38 -21.79 3.75 7.23
CA LEU A 38 -22.08 3.49 5.83
C LEU A 38 -21.04 4.13 4.89
N VAL A 39 -20.55 5.33 5.22
CA VAL A 39 -19.43 5.99 4.52
C VAL A 39 -18.16 5.13 4.56
N GLY A 40 -17.83 4.55 5.72
CA GLY A 40 -16.70 3.63 5.85
C GLY A 40 -16.84 2.37 4.99
N ILE A 41 -18.03 1.76 4.98
CA ILE A 41 -18.33 0.59 4.13
C ILE A 41 -18.27 0.97 2.64
N ALA A 42 -18.83 2.11 2.25
CA ALA A 42 -18.81 2.60 0.88
C ALA A 42 -17.38 2.93 0.42
N LEU A 43 -16.55 3.49 1.31
CA LEU A 43 -15.14 3.75 1.07
C LEU A 43 -14.37 2.44 0.79
N ALA A 44 -14.51 1.43 1.65
CA ALA A 44 -13.91 0.12 1.44
C ALA A 44 -14.39 -0.50 0.10
N GLY A 45 -15.69 -0.47 -0.16
CA GLY A 45 -16.25 -0.94 -1.43
C GLY A 45 -15.66 -0.22 -2.65
N ALA A 46 -15.54 1.11 -2.60
CA ALA A 46 -14.96 1.91 -3.68
C ALA A 46 -13.48 1.58 -3.92
N VAL A 47 -12.70 1.33 -2.86
CA VAL A 47 -11.29 0.87 -2.96
C VAL A 47 -11.24 -0.49 -3.68
N PHE A 48 -12.04 -1.48 -3.25
CA PHE A 48 -12.08 -2.80 -3.91
C PHE A 48 -12.51 -2.71 -5.38
N ALA A 49 -13.51 -1.88 -5.70
CA ALA A 49 -13.94 -1.68 -7.07
C ALA A 49 -12.85 -0.99 -7.91
N GLY A 50 -12.18 0.01 -7.37
CA GLY A 50 -11.06 0.69 -8.00
C GLY A 50 -9.91 -0.28 -8.33
N VAL A 51 -9.50 -1.10 -7.38
CA VAL A 51 -8.45 -2.11 -7.60
C VAL A 51 -8.87 -3.12 -8.67
N HIS A 52 -10.11 -3.64 -8.61
CA HIS A 52 -10.61 -4.56 -9.65
C HIS A 52 -10.59 -3.93 -11.05
N HIS A 53 -11.02 -2.68 -11.18
CA HIS A 53 -10.98 -1.97 -12.46
C HIS A 53 -9.55 -1.70 -12.94
N ALA A 54 -8.62 -1.41 -12.02
CA ALA A 54 -7.20 -1.30 -12.34
C ALA A 54 -6.62 -2.64 -12.84
N GLU A 55 -6.99 -3.78 -12.22
CA GLU A 55 -6.61 -5.13 -12.68
C GLU A 55 -7.11 -5.41 -14.10
N VAL A 56 -8.36 -5.05 -14.42
CA VAL A 56 -8.92 -5.22 -15.78
C VAL A 56 -8.14 -4.39 -16.81
N VAL A 57 -7.82 -3.14 -16.48
CA VAL A 57 -7.01 -2.26 -17.35
C VAL A 57 -5.59 -2.84 -17.49
N ALA A 58 -4.96 -3.24 -16.39
CA ALA A 58 -3.64 -3.86 -16.36
C ALA A 58 -3.57 -5.11 -17.24
N HIS A 59 -4.59 -5.99 -17.15
CA HIS A 59 -4.67 -7.20 -17.98
C HIS A 59 -4.81 -6.87 -19.47
N ARG A 60 -5.51 -5.79 -19.82
CA ARG A 60 -5.63 -5.36 -21.22
C ARG A 60 -4.33 -4.77 -21.75
N VAL A 61 -3.62 -4.00 -20.94
CA VAL A 61 -2.33 -3.41 -21.29
C VAL A 61 -1.26 -4.49 -21.45
N GLY A 62 -1.34 -5.55 -20.62
CA GLY A 62 -0.41 -6.67 -20.64
C GLY A 62 0.93 -6.36 -19.98
N GLU A 63 1.73 -7.40 -19.80
CA GLU A 63 3.06 -7.29 -19.21
C GLU A 63 4.08 -6.69 -20.20
N PRO A 64 5.00 -5.83 -19.73
CA PRO A 64 5.28 -5.47 -18.33
C PRO A 64 4.48 -4.26 -17.81
N PHE A 65 3.75 -3.58 -18.66
CA PHE A 65 3.07 -2.32 -18.29
C PHE A 65 1.82 -2.51 -17.43
N GLY A 66 1.21 -3.69 -17.45
CA GLY A 66 0.04 -4.01 -16.64
C GLY A 66 0.31 -3.90 -15.15
N THR A 67 1.42 -4.46 -14.68
CA THR A 67 1.84 -4.36 -13.27
C THR A 67 2.10 -2.91 -12.86
N LEU A 68 2.68 -2.09 -13.74
CA LEU A 68 2.89 -0.68 -13.49
C LEU A 68 1.57 0.09 -13.38
N VAL A 69 0.60 -0.18 -14.27
CA VAL A 69 -0.72 0.45 -14.22
C VAL A 69 -1.41 0.15 -12.90
N LEU A 70 -1.38 -1.11 -12.45
CA LEU A 70 -1.98 -1.49 -11.18
C LEU A 70 -1.30 -0.80 -10.00
N ALA A 71 0.03 -0.84 -9.92
CA ALA A 71 0.80 -0.21 -8.85
C ALA A 71 0.53 1.31 -8.78
N VAL A 72 0.55 2.00 -9.92
CA VAL A 72 0.26 3.44 -10.00
C VAL A 72 -1.18 3.73 -9.56
N ALA A 73 -2.16 2.94 -10.02
CA ALA A 73 -3.57 3.17 -9.66
C ALA A 73 -3.79 3.08 -8.14
N VAL A 74 -3.25 2.04 -7.49
CA VAL A 74 -3.35 1.85 -6.03
C VAL A 74 -2.63 2.97 -5.29
N THR A 75 -1.42 3.33 -5.72
CA THR A 75 -0.66 4.41 -5.08
C THR A 75 -1.33 5.77 -5.28
N VAL A 76 -1.99 6.02 -6.40
CA VAL A 76 -2.78 7.25 -6.58
C VAL A 76 -3.90 7.34 -5.55
N ILE A 77 -4.58 6.22 -5.23
CA ILE A 77 -5.56 6.17 -4.13
C ILE A 77 -4.90 6.59 -2.82
N GLU A 78 -3.80 5.94 -2.46
CA GLU A 78 -3.09 6.18 -1.21
C GLU A 78 -2.61 7.63 -1.08
N VAL A 79 -1.88 8.11 -2.09
CA VAL A 79 -1.33 9.47 -2.10
C VAL A 79 -2.43 10.53 -2.07
N ALA A 80 -3.50 10.33 -2.84
CA ALA A 80 -4.62 11.27 -2.86
C ALA A 80 -5.31 11.37 -1.50
N LEU A 81 -5.42 10.26 -0.76
CA LEU A 81 -5.91 10.24 0.62
C LEU A 81 -4.99 11.04 1.55
N ILE A 82 -3.69 10.74 1.54
CA ILE A 82 -2.69 11.42 2.38
C ILE A 82 -2.70 12.93 2.11
N VAL A 83 -2.57 13.32 0.85
CA VAL A 83 -2.54 14.72 0.42
C VAL A 83 -3.83 15.45 0.76
N SER A 84 -4.99 14.83 0.56
CA SER A 84 -6.30 15.42 0.88
C SER A 84 -6.41 15.73 2.38
N VAL A 85 -5.98 14.82 3.24
CA VAL A 85 -6.01 15.01 4.70
C VAL A 85 -4.95 16.02 5.14
N MET A 86 -3.75 16.00 4.56
CA MET A 86 -2.70 17.00 4.85
C MET A 86 -3.15 18.43 4.53
N ILE A 87 -3.71 18.64 3.34
CA ILE A 87 -4.19 19.98 2.93
C ILE A 87 -5.36 20.42 3.82
N GLY A 88 -6.26 19.50 4.20
CA GLY A 88 -7.42 19.83 5.05
C GLY A 88 -7.06 20.09 6.51
N GLY A 89 -6.04 19.44 7.06
CA GLY A 89 -5.65 19.51 8.47
C GLY A 89 -4.50 20.48 8.77
N GLY A 90 -3.88 21.06 7.74
CA GLY A 90 -2.81 22.05 7.92
C GLY A 90 -1.56 21.54 8.65
N PRO A 91 -0.85 22.41 9.41
CA PRO A 91 0.42 22.07 10.06
C PRO A 91 0.35 20.93 11.06
N GLU A 92 -0.79 20.69 11.67
CA GLU A 92 -0.99 19.60 12.64
C GLU A 92 -0.83 18.21 11.97
N LYS A 93 -1.04 18.13 10.66
CA LYS A 93 -0.90 16.88 9.87
C LYS A 93 0.46 16.70 9.19
N ALA A 94 1.48 17.47 9.61
CA ALA A 94 2.84 17.38 9.06
C ALA A 94 3.46 15.96 9.13
N GLY A 95 3.08 15.14 10.11
CA GLY A 95 3.54 13.76 10.28
C GLY A 95 2.72 12.68 9.56
N LEU A 96 1.55 13.02 9.01
CA LEU A 96 0.61 12.01 8.49
C LEU A 96 1.21 11.15 7.37
N ALA A 97 1.94 11.76 6.44
CA ALA A 97 2.59 11.01 5.35
C ALA A 97 3.63 10.02 5.91
N ARG A 98 4.44 10.44 6.88
CA ARG A 98 5.38 9.57 7.60
C ARG A 98 4.66 8.39 8.24
N ASP A 99 3.63 8.68 9.03
CA ASP A 99 2.91 7.67 9.83
C ASP A 99 2.21 6.66 8.91
N THR A 100 1.63 7.12 7.80
CA THR A 100 0.97 6.25 6.82
C THR A 100 1.97 5.38 6.07
N VAL A 101 3.09 5.95 5.59
CA VAL A 101 4.13 5.20 4.87
C VAL A 101 4.81 4.19 5.81
N PHE A 102 5.13 4.59 7.04
CA PHE A 102 5.68 3.68 8.03
C PHE A 102 4.69 2.55 8.36
N ALA A 103 3.42 2.88 8.57
CA ALA A 103 2.37 1.88 8.77
C ALA A 103 2.27 0.91 7.58
N ALA A 104 2.34 1.40 6.34
CA ALA A 104 2.32 0.55 5.15
C ALA A 104 3.49 -0.44 5.14
N VAL A 105 4.72 0.00 5.45
CA VAL A 105 5.89 -0.88 5.56
C VAL A 105 5.68 -1.94 6.65
N MET A 106 5.20 -1.56 7.82
CA MET A 106 4.98 -2.49 8.94
C MET A 106 3.84 -3.49 8.65
N ILE A 107 2.73 -3.01 8.08
CA ILE A 107 1.58 -3.86 7.68
C ILE A 107 2.02 -4.86 6.61
N VAL A 108 2.74 -4.42 5.60
CA VAL A 108 3.18 -5.31 4.51
C VAL A 108 4.22 -6.29 4.99
N CYS A 109 5.34 -5.82 5.54
CA CYS A 109 6.47 -6.69 5.87
C CYS A 109 6.19 -7.65 7.03
N ASN A 110 5.37 -7.24 7.99
CA ASN A 110 5.11 -8.05 9.18
C ASN A 110 3.68 -8.60 9.22
N GLY A 111 2.67 -7.81 8.85
CA GLY A 111 1.28 -8.26 8.83
C GLY A 111 0.99 -9.17 7.64
N ILE A 112 1.08 -8.65 6.42
CA ILE A 112 0.69 -9.38 5.20
C ILE A 112 1.67 -10.53 4.93
N VAL A 113 2.98 -10.25 4.87
CA VAL A 113 4.00 -11.30 4.66
C VAL A 113 3.92 -12.32 5.77
N GLY A 114 3.87 -11.90 7.05
CA GLY A 114 3.74 -12.82 8.19
C GLY A 114 2.53 -13.74 8.10
N LEU A 115 1.36 -13.18 7.73
CA LEU A 115 0.13 -13.96 7.56
C LEU A 115 0.23 -14.92 6.36
N CYS A 116 0.83 -14.48 5.24
CA CYS A 116 1.04 -15.34 4.07
C CYS A 116 1.96 -16.50 4.38
N LEU A 117 3.08 -16.25 5.07
CA LEU A 117 4.02 -17.30 5.50
C LEU A 117 3.38 -18.28 6.49
N LEU A 118 2.63 -17.76 7.48
CA LEU A 118 1.95 -18.59 8.46
C LEU A 118 0.89 -19.49 7.79
N MET A 119 0.00 -18.89 6.99
CA MET A 119 -1.09 -19.64 6.35
C MET A 119 -0.60 -20.59 5.27
N GLY A 120 0.45 -20.20 4.53
CA GLY A 120 1.13 -21.06 3.58
C GLY A 120 1.81 -22.25 4.26
N GLY A 121 2.58 -21.99 5.32
CA GLY A 121 3.26 -23.04 6.09
C GLY A 121 2.31 -24.00 6.81
N LEU A 122 1.17 -23.50 7.33
CA LEU A 122 0.12 -24.36 7.92
C LEU A 122 -0.49 -25.32 6.89
N ARG A 123 -0.61 -24.89 5.62
CA ARG A 123 -1.25 -25.67 4.57
C ARG A 123 -0.28 -26.58 3.81
N HIS A 124 0.93 -26.08 3.54
CA HIS A 124 1.91 -26.73 2.65
C HIS A 124 3.19 -27.19 3.39
N ARG A 125 3.31 -26.93 4.69
CA ARG A 125 4.48 -27.15 5.56
C ARG A 125 5.64 -26.22 5.22
N GLU A 126 6.17 -26.28 4.01
CA GLU A 126 7.21 -25.41 3.47
C GLU A 126 6.76 -24.87 2.13
N GLN A 127 7.19 -23.66 1.79
CA GLN A 127 6.97 -23.05 0.48
C GLN A 127 8.27 -22.41 0.00
N ASP A 128 8.54 -22.59 -1.30
CA ASP A 128 9.73 -22.07 -1.98
C ASP A 128 9.44 -20.74 -2.68
N PHE A 129 10.48 -19.93 -2.82
CA PHE A 129 10.45 -18.68 -3.59
C PHE A 129 11.84 -18.32 -4.11
N GLN A 130 11.91 -17.39 -5.08
CA GLN A 130 13.17 -16.92 -5.67
C GLN A 130 13.86 -15.88 -4.75
N ILE A 131 15.00 -16.26 -4.17
CA ILE A 131 15.77 -15.39 -3.27
C ILE A 131 16.15 -14.09 -3.94
N ARG A 132 16.55 -14.13 -5.22
CA ARG A 132 17.06 -12.96 -5.94
C ARG A 132 16.03 -11.85 -6.04
N GLY A 133 14.77 -12.17 -6.37
CA GLY A 133 13.69 -11.21 -6.45
C GLY A 133 13.31 -10.64 -5.09
N ALA A 134 13.14 -11.50 -4.08
CA ALA A 134 12.80 -11.09 -2.73
C ALA A 134 13.88 -10.22 -2.08
N SER A 135 15.17 -10.61 -2.23
CA SER A 135 16.30 -9.82 -1.71
C SER A 135 16.45 -8.47 -2.42
N ALA A 136 16.24 -8.40 -3.74
CA ALA A 136 16.26 -7.15 -4.48
C ALA A 136 15.15 -6.20 -4.00
N ALA A 137 13.92 -6.69 -3.85
CA ALA A 137 12.81 -5.91 -3.34
C ALA A 137 13.09 -5.38 -1.93
N LEU A 138 13.59 -6.24 -1.03
CA LEU A 138 13.90 -5.86 0.34
C LEU A 138 15.06 -4.84 0.42
N ALA A 139 16.09 -4.97 -0.41
CA ALA A 139 17.19 -4.01 -0.46
C ALA A 139 16.72 -2.61 -0.88
N VAL A 140 15.84 -2.53 -1.89
CA VAL A 140 15.25 -1.27 -2.32
C VAL A 140 14.34 -0.70 -1.22
N LEU A 141 13.49 -1.54 -0.60
CA LEU A 141 12.62 -1.13 0.49
C LEU A 141 13.42 -0.59 1.68
N ALA A 142 14.51 -1.28 2.07
CA ALA A 142 15.39 -0.84 3.14
C ALA A 142 16.00 0.53 2.83
N SER A 143 16.53 0.69 1.61
CA SER A 143 17.13 1.96 1.20
C SER A 143 16.11 3.10 1.21
N LEU A 144 14.93 2.89 0.62
CA LEU A 144 13.86 3.89 0.59
C LEU A 144 13.39 4.25 1.99
N SER A 145 13.14 3.24 2.85
CA SER A 145 12.63 3.45 4.21
C SER A 145 13.65 4.20 5.08
N VAL A 146 14.92 3.81 5.05
CA VAL A 146 15.96 4.45 5.86
C VAL A 146 16.23 5.87 5.39
N LEU A 147 16.38 6.10 4.07
CA LEU A 147 16.65 7.44 3.53
C LEU A 147 15.49 8.40 3.71
N SER A 148 14.24 7.92 3.64
CA SER A 148 13.05 8.78 3.74
C SER A 148 12.52 8.96 5.17
N LEU A 149 12.61 7.92 6.02
CA LEU A 149 11.97 7.90 7.33
C LEU A 149 12.95 7.99 8.51
N VAL A 150 14.21 7.58 8.34
CA VAL A 150 15.19 7.61 9.43
C VAL A 150 16.15 8.79 9.29
N MET A 151 16.72 8.98 8.11
CA MET A 151 17.71 10.05 7.84
C MET A 151 17.24 11.47 8.17
N PRO A 152 15.95 11.84 8.05
CA PRO A 152 15.50 13.18 8.42
C PRO A 152 15.82 13.58 9.86
N ASN A 153 15.91 12.60 10.77
CA ASN A 153 16.24 12.85 12.18
C ASN A 153 17.73 13.20 12.43
N TYR A 154 18.60 12.94 11.44
CA TYR A 154 20.06 13.06 11.57
C TYR A 154 20.65 14.15 10.66
N THR A 155 19.79 14.98 10.05
CA THR A 155 20.24 16.12 9.25
C THR A 155 20.47 17.34 10.13
N SER A 156 21.47 18.18 9.79
CA SER A 156 21.87 19.33 10.60
C SER A 156 21.27 20.66 10.15
N GLN A 157 20.64 20.72 8.95
CA GLN A 157 20.09 21.96 8.41
C GLN A 157 18.79 22.40 9.07
N ASN A 158 17.94 21.44 9.46
CA ASN A 158 16.73 21.70 10.22
C ASN A 158 16.77 20.92 11.53
N LEU A 159 16.31 21.55 12.60
CA LEU A 159 16.12 20.88 13.88
C LEU A 159 14.83 20.05 13.83
N GLY A 160 14.93 18.76 14.21
CA GLY A 160 13.78 17.85 14.28
C GLY A 160 13.65 16.93 13.05
N PRO A 161 12.52 16.25 12.90
CA PRO A 161 12.33 15.18 11.90
C PRO A 161 12.00 15.72 10.50
N MET A 162 12.55 16.88 10.13
CA MET A 162 12.24 17.60 8.90
C MET A 162 13.47 17.73 8.00
N LEU A 163 13.25 17.63 6.70
CA LEU A 163 14.26 17.88 5.68
C LEU A 163 14.19 19.34 5.19
N SER A 164 15.35 19.90 4.83
CA SER A 164 15.37 21.16 4.09
C SER A 164 14.74 20.97 2.69
N PRO A 165 14.31 22.05 2.01
CA PRO A 165 13.72 21.93 0.68
C PRO A 165 14.61 21.18 -0.33
N SER A 166 15.92 21.41 -0.30
CA SER A 166 16.88 20.70 -1.18
C SER A 166 17.03 19.22 -0.81
N GLN A 167 17.07 18.90 0.48
CA GLN A 167 17.11 17.51 0.98
C GLN A 167 15.82 16.78 0.63
N LEU A 168 14.66 17.43 0.79
CA LEU A 168 13.36 16.87 0.46
C LEU A 168 13.22 16.61 -1.05
N ALA A 169 13.66 17.55 -1.89
CA ALA A 169 13.71 17.35 -3.34
C ALA A 169 14.62 16.19 -3.72
N PHE A 170 15.81 16.08 -3.11
CA PHE A 170 16.72 14.96 -3.32
C PHE A 170 16.10 13.63 -2.89
N ALA A 171 15.48 13.56 -1.71
CA ALA A 171 14.81 12.35 -1.21
C ALA A 171 13.68 11.92 -2.17
N GLY A 172 12.85 12.86 -2.62
CA GLY A 172 11.78 12.60 -3.57
C GLY A 172 12.30 12.06 -4.92
N VAL A 173 13.28 12.75 -5.52
CA VAL A 173 13.87 12.30 -6.80
C VAL A 173 14.56 10.95 -6.65
N SER A 174 15.35 10.75 -5.59
CA SER A 174 16.05 9.48 -5.34
C SER A 174 15.07 8.32 -5.13
N SER A 175 13.97 8.55 -4.41
CA SER A 175 12.93 7.55 -4.20
C SER A 175 12.26 7.16 -5.52
N LEU A 176 11.90 8.15 -6.34
CA LEU A 176 11.28 7.90 -7.64
C LEU A 176 12.22 7.15 -8.58
N VAL A 177 13.48 7.56 -8.66
CA VAL A 177 14.50 6.91 -9.52
C VAL A 177 14.71 5.46 -9.07
N LEU A 178 14.89 5.22 -7.76
CA LEU A 178 15.13 3.87 -7.25
C LEU A 178 13.92 2.96 -7.48
N TYR A 179 12.71 3.48 -7.31
CA TYR A 179 11.48 2.75 -7.62
C TYR A 179 11.36 2.43 -9.11
N CYS A 180 11.62 3.40 -9.99
CA CYS A 180 11.62 3.18 -11.44
C CYS A 180 12.65 2.13 -11.87
N VAL A 181 13.86 2.17 -11.30
CA VAL A 181 14.90 1.16 -11.54
C VAL A 181 14.44 -0.21 -11.08
N PHE A 182 13.81 -0.31 -9.89
CA PHE A 182 13.25 -1.57 -9.40
C PHE A 182 12.18 -2.13 -10.34
N VAL A 183 11.21 -1.30 -10.76
CA VAL A 183 10.16 -1.71 -11.69
C VAL A 183 10.77 -2.17 -13.03
N PHE A 184 11.75 -1.44 -13.57
CA PHE A 184 12.45 -1.84 -14.79
C PHE A 184 13.14 -3.20 -14.64
N VAL A 185 13.82 -3.43 -13.52
CA VAL A 185 14.49 -4.72 -13.24
C VAL A 185 13.46 -5.84 -13.12
N GLN A 186 12.38 -5.59 -12.37
CA GLN A 186 11.32 -6.57 -12.13
C GLN A 186 10.55 -6.96 -13.40
N THR A 187 10.30 -5.99 -14.28
CA THR A 187 9.40 -6.20 -15.43
C THR A 187 10.14 -6.51 -16.74
N VAL A 188 11.35 -5.97 -16.90
CA VAL A 188 12.08 -6.02 -18.17
C VAL A 188 13.42 -6.76 -18.06
N ARG A 189 14.33 -6.29 -17.17
CA ARG A 189 15.73 -6.72 -17.20
C ARG A 189 15.96 -8.11 -16.60
N HIS A 190 15.30 -8.41 -15.46
CA HIS A 190 15.43 -9.65 -14.70
C HIS A 190 14.07 -10.18 -14.25
N ARG A 191 13.13 -10.23 -15.20
CA ARG A 191 11.77 -10.70 -14.94
C ARG A 191 11.75 -12.11 -14.35
N ASP A 192 12.68 -12.96 -14.79
CA ASP A 192 12.87 -14.33 -14.30
C ASP A 192 13.08 -14.46 -12.79
N TYR A 193 13.65 -13.41 -12.14
CA TYR A 193 13.85 -13.40 -10.68
C TYR A 193 12.53 -13.27 -9.89
N PHE A 194 11.48 -12.82 -10.55
CA PHE A 194 10.18 -12.55 -9.96
C PHE A 194 9.08 -13.53 -10.42
N LEU A 195 9.40 -14.45 -11.33
CA LEU A 195 8.47 -15.49 -11.75
C LEU A 195 8.56 -16.70 -10.82
N ALA A 196 7.41 -17.34 -10.53
CA ALA A 196 7.40 -18.61 -9.85
C ALA A 196 8.01 -19.72 -10.72
N ALA A 197 8.64 -20.71 -10.11
CA ALA A 197 9.15 -21.88 -10.82
C ALA A 197 7.99 -22.60 -11.49
N GLY A 198 7.98 -22.67 -12.82
CA GLY A 198 6.91 -23.30 -13.61
C GLY A 198 5.87 -22.37 -14.24
N ASP A 199 5.89 -21.06 -13.93
CA ASP A 199 4.93 -20.09 -14.52
C ASP A 199 5.20 -19.75 -16.00
N GLY A 200 6.20 -20.36 -16.64
CA GLY A 200 6.54 -20.13 -18.05
C GLY A 200 5.50 -20.58 -19.08
N GLU A 201 4.50 -21.39 -18.68
CA GLU A 201 3.51 -21.99 -19.59
C GLU A 201 2.05 -21.70 -19.23
N HIS A 202 1.77 -20.81 -18.27
CA HIS A 202 0.38 -20.48 -17.99
C HIS A 202 -0.24 -19.71 -19.17
N HIS A 203 -1.21 -20.33 -19.82
CA HIS A 203 -2.14 -19.71 -20.74
C HIS A 203 -2.73 -18.46 -20.08
N HIS A 204 -2.22 -17.29 -20.43
CA HIS A 204 -2.86 -16.04 -20.08
C HIS A 204 -4.30 -16.09 -20.60
N ALA A 205 -5.27 -15.91 -19.71
CA ALA A 205 -6.65 -15.72 -20.12
C ALA A 205 -6.68 -14.62 -21.20
N ALA A 206 -7.53 -14.76 -22.22
CA ALA A 206 -7.60 -13.80 -23.30
C ALA A 206 -7.80 -12.38 -22.73
N PRO A 207 -7.06 -11.37 -23.20
CA PRO A 207 -7.18 -10.01 -22.70
C PRO A 207 -8.61 -9.50 -22.89
N PRO A 208 -9.15 -8.72 -21.94
CA PRO A 208 -10.47 -8.15 -22.03
C PRO A 208 -10.60 -7.28 -23.28
N SER A 209 -11.82 -7.17 -23.82
CA SER A 209 -12.06 -6.34 -24.99
C SER A 209 -11.72 -4.86 -24.72
N ALA A 210 -11.38 -4.10 -25.76
CA ALA A 210 -11.09 -2.66 -25.63
C ALA A 210 -12.23 -1.89 -24.97
N ARG A 211 -13.49 -2.26 -25.26
CA ARG A 211 -14.69 -1.65 -24.66
C ARG A 211 -14.73 -1.91 -23.15
N VAL A 212 -14.48 -3.15 -22.71
CA VAL A 212 -14.45 -3.52 -21.28
C VAL A 212 -13.34 -2.76 -20.56
N ALA A 213 -12.14 -2.69 -21.16
CA ALA A 213 -11.02 -1.94 -20.58
C ALA A 213 -11.30 -0.43 -20.47
N MET A 214 -11.92 0.20 -21.50
CA MET A 214 -12.29 1.62 -21.43
C MET A 214 -13.35 1.88 -20.37
N VAL A 215 -14.39 1.04 -20.26
CA VAL A 215 -15.40 1.15 -19.20
C VAL A 215 -14.75 1.00 -17.83
N SER A 216 -13.83 0.03 -17.68
CA SER A 216 -13.07 -0.15 -16.43
C SER A 216 -12.19 1.05 -16.12
N ALA A 217 -11.52 1.65 -17.11
CA ALA A 217 -10.72 2.86 -16.89
C ALA A 217 -11.59 4.05 -16.42
N ALA A 218 -12.78 4.23 -17.01
CA ALA A 218 -13.71 5.25 -16.55
C ALA A 218 -14.22 5.00 -15.13
N LEU A 219 -14.59 3.74 -14.81
CA LEU A 219 -15.04 3.36 -13.48
C LEU A 219 -13.91 3.41 -12.43
N LEU A 220 -12.67 3.14 -12.83
CA LEU A 220 -11.50 3.38 -11.99
C LEU A 220 -11.40 4.84 -11.59
N LEU A 221 -11.47 5.77 -12.53
CA LEU A 221 -11.44 7.21 -12.23
C LEU A 221 -12.60 7.64 -11.33
N VAL A 222 -13.82 7.15 -11.59
CA VAL A 222 -15.00 7.41 -10.75
C VAL A 222 -14.80 6.88 -9.33
N SER A 223 -14.23 5.67 -9.19
CA SER A 223 -13.90 5.08 -7.89
C SER A 223 -12.81 5.87 -7.16
N LEU A 224 -11.75 6.29 -7.86
CA LEU A 224 -10.66 7.10 -7.29
C LEU A 224 -11.20 8.40 -6.67
N VAL A 225 -12.03 9.13 -7.41
CA VAL A 225 -12.62 10.38 -6.90
C VAL A 225 -13.55 10.09 -5.71
N ALA A 226 -14.38 9.05 -5.79
CA ALA A 226 -15.26 8.66 -4.68
C ALA A 226 -14.45 8.31 -3.42
N VAL A 227 -13.37 7.56 -3.54
CA VAL A 227 -12.48 7.18 -2.42
C VAL A 227 -11.92 8.42 -1.74
N VAL A 228 -11.37 9.37 -2.49
CA VAL A 228 -10.79 10.61 -1.93
C VAL A 228 -11.84 11.43 -1.19
N LEU A 229 -13.03 11.60 -1.78
CA LEU A 229 -14.09 12.41 -1.18
C LEU A 229 -14.73 11.73 0.05
N LEU A 230 -14.97 10.41 -0.01
CA LEU A 230 -15.47 9.63 1.13
C LEU A 230 -14.48 9.63 2.30
N ALA A 231 -13.19 9.47 2.02
CA ALA A 231 -12.17 9.52 3.05
C ALA A 231 -12.05 10.91 3.68
N LYS A 232 -12.11 11.98 2.88
CA LYS A 232 -12.18 13.35 3.40
C LYS A 232 -13.39 13.57 4.32
N LEU A 233 -14.54 12.97 3.96
CA LEU A 233 -15.75 13.03 4.77
C LEU A 233 -15.62 12.22 6.06
N LEU A 234 -14.91 11.08 6.03
CA LEU A 234 -14.73 10.17 7.16
C LEU A 234 -13.61 10.62 8.11
N SER A 235 -12.57 11.31 7.62
CA SER A 235 -11.37 11.67 8.38
C SER A 235 -11.66 12.36 9.71
N PRO A 236 -12.54 13.39 9.80
CA PRO A 236 -12.83 14.04 11.07
C PRO A 236 -13.48 13.09 12.11
N ALA A 237 -14.30 12.14 11.65
CA ALA A 237 -14.93 11.18 12.55
C ALA A 237 -13.92 10.13 13.05
N VAL A 238 -13.00 9.67 12.20
CA VAL A 238 -11.92 8.77 12.62
C VAL A 238 -11.00 9.47 13.60
N GLU A 239 -10.62 10.72 13.34
CA GLU A 239 -9.78 11.52 14.24
C GLU A 239 -10.46 11.77 15.59
N ALA A 240 -11.76 12.07 15.58
CA ALA A 240 -12.54 12.23 16.81
C ALA A 240 -12.58 10.91 17.60
N ALA A 241 -12.87 9.78 16.95
CA ALA A 241 -12.90 8.48 17.60
C ALA A 241 -11.53 8.09 18.20
N VAL A 242 -10.43 8.34 17.47
CA VAL A 242 -9.06 8.11 17.96
C VAL A 242 -8.77 8.97 19.18
N ARG A 243 -9.16 10.25 19.17
CA ARG A 243 -8.97 11.18 20.27
C ARG A 243 -9.82 10.83 21.50
N GLU A 244 -11.09 10.49 21.29
CA GLU A 244 -12.01 10.06 22.37
C GLU A 244 -11.54 8.75 23.02
N ALA A 245 -10.94 7.84 22.24
CA ALA A 245 -10.33 6.63 22.75
C ALA A 245 -8.98 6.89 23.46
N GLY A 246 -8.46 8.11 23.48
CA GLY A 246 -7.16 8.45 24.07
C GLY A 246 -5.97 7.87 23.28
N LEU A 247 -6.16 7.55 21.98
CA LEU A 247 -5.14 6.93 21.16
C LEU A 247 -4.28 7.99 20.45
N PRO A 248 -3.00 7.67 20.17
CA PRO A 248 -2.11 8.55 19.41
C PRO A 248 -2.59 8.79 17.96
N GLU A 249 -2.31 9.97 17.42
CA GLU A 249 -2.70 10.33 16.04
C GLU A 249 -2.11 9.38 14.96
N ALA A 250 -0.96 8.75 15.22
CA ALA A 250 -0.37 7.75 14.34
C ALA A 250 -1.32 6.59 13.99
N VAL A 251 -2.31 6.31 14.86
CA VAL A 251 -3.36 5.29 14.61
C VAL A 251 -4.20 5.64 13.39
N VAL A 252 -4.42 6.92 13.10
CA VAL A 252 -5.11 7.36 11.87
C VAL A 252 -4.34 6.91 10.62
N GLY A 253 -3.02 7.06 10.62
CA GLY A 253 -2.16 6.58 9.54
C GLY A 253 -2.24 5.06 9.36
N ILE A 254 -2.30 4.30 10.46
CA ILE A 254 -2.48 2.84 10.44
C ILE A 254 -3.81 2.46 9.78
N VAL A 255 -4.90 3.13 10.14
CA VAL A 255 -6.23 2.87 9.59
C VAL A 255 -6.27 3.14 8.08
N ILE A 256 -5.69 4.27 7.65
CA ILE A 256 -5.59 4.63 6.23
C ILE A 256 -4.78 3.58 5.47
N ALA A 257 -3.58 3.26 5.95
CA ALA A 257 -2.71 2.28 5.31
C ALA A 257 -3.36 0.89 5.25
N ALA A 258 -3.99 0.43 6.34
CA ALA A 258 -4.67 -0.86 6.39
C ALA A 258 -5.81 -0.94 5.36
N LEU A 259 -6.61 0.13 5.22
CA LEU A 259 -7.71 0.18 4.27
C LEU A 259 -7.23 0.08 2.82
N VAL A 260 -6.18 0.81 2.48
CA VAL A 260 -5.64 0.84 1.12
C VAL A 260 -4.96 -0.48 0.77
N LEU A 261 -4.22 -1.07 1.72
CA LEU A 261 -3.47 -2.32 1.51
C LEU A 261 -4.33 -3.60 1.63
N LEU A 262 -5.61 -3.47 2.03
CA LEU A 262 -6.49 -4.62 2.24
C LEU A 262 -6.69 -5.48 0.96
N PRO A 263 -6.96 -4.92 -0.22
CA PRO A 263 -7.12 -5.70 -1.45
C PRO A 263 -5.88 -6.52 -1.81
N GLU A 264 -4.70 -5.87 -1.78
CA GLU A 264 -3.41 -6.50 -2.07
C GLU A 264 -3.06 -7.58 -1.04
N GLY A 265 -3.33 -7.30 0.23
CA GLY A 265 -3.14 -8.26 1.31
C GLY A 265 -3.99 -9.51 1.13
N LEU A 266 -5.26 -9.34 0.73
CA LEU A 266 -6.14 -10.47 0.43
C LEU A 266 -5.70 -11.23 -0.83
N ALA A 267 -5.22 -10.54 -1.87
CA ALA A 267 -4.69 -11.17 -3.06
C ALA A 267 -3.40 -11.97 -2.74
N ALA A 268 -2.47 -11.38 -1.99
CA ALA A 268 -1.25 -12.04 -1.53
C ALA A 268 -1.57 -13.29 -0.68
N LEU A 269 -2.51 -13.19 0.25
CA LEU A 269 -2.94 -14.32 1.08
C LEU A 269 -3.56 -15.45 0.26
N ARG A 270 -4.39 -15.13 -0.74
CA ARG A 270 -4.95 -16.15 -1.66
C ARG A 270 -3.85 -16.85 -2.43
N ALA A 271 -2.84 -16.12 -2.92
CA ALA A 271 -1.70 -16.69 -3.63
C ALA A 271 -0.89 -17.64 -2.72
N ALA A 272 -0.55 -17.23 -1.48
CA ALA A 272 0.16 -18.06 -0.52
C ALA A 272 -0.59 -19.36 -0.20
N ARG A 273 -1.92 -19.28 -0.01
CA ARG A 273 -2.77 -20.45 0.24
C ARG A 273 -2.90 -21.39 -0.96
N ALA A 274 -2.64 -20.89 -2.17
CA ALA A 274 -2.64 -21.65 -3.41
C ALA A 274 -1.24 -22.17 -3.79
N ASP A 275 -0.30 -22.20 -2.84
CA ASP A 275 1.11 -22.61 -3.05
C ASP A 275 1.87 -21.76 -4.08
N ARG A 276 1.55 -20.45 -4.15
CA ARG A 276 2.21 -19.48 -5.01
C ARG A 276 2.85 -18.37 -4.17
N LEU A 277 3.80 -18.78 -3.31
CA LEU A 277 4.44 -17.86 -2.38
C LEU A 277 5.23 -16.75 -3.11
N GLN A 278 5.87 -17.07 -4.23
CA GLN A 278 6.56 -16.07 -5.06
C GLN A 278 5.61 -14.93 -5.48
N THR A 279 4.43 -15.29 -6.01
CA THR A 279 3.39 -14.31 -6.38
C THR A 279 2.91 -13.51 -5.17
N SER A 280 2.74 -14.17 -4.03
CA SER A 280 2.34 -13.53 -2.77
C SER A 280 3.36 -12.48 -2.31
N LEU A 281 4.65 -12.83 -2.30
CA LEU A 281 5.74 -11.93 -1.92
C LEU A 281 5.89 -10.77 -2.91
N ASN A 282 5.76 -11.03 -4.21
CA ASN A 282 5.82 -9.99 -5.24
C ASN A 282 4.70 -8.95 -5.07
N LEU A 283 3.46 -9.41 -4.78
CA LEU A 283 2.33 -8.53 -4.52
C LEU A 283 2.56 -7.70 -3.25
N ALA A 284 2.94 -8.34 -2.16
CA ALA A 284 3.16 -7.67 -0.88
C ALA A 284 4.32 -6.66 -0.97
N LEU A 285 5.53 -7.12 -1.30
CA LEU A 285 6.71 -6.25 -1.34
C LEU A 285 6.60 -5.19 -2.43
N GLY A 286 6.00 -5.53 -3.58
CA GLY A 286 5.73 -4.57 -4.66
C GLY A 286 4.82 -3.44 -4.20
N SER A 287 3.78 -3.74 -3.42
CA SER A 287 2.86 -2.73 -2.84
C SER A 287 3.59 -1.81 -1.85
N ALA A 288 4.42 -2.36 -0.93
CA ALA A 288 5.22 -1.53 -0.02
C ALA A 288 6.20 -0.61 -0.77
N LEU A 289 6.85 -1.14 -1.82
CA LEU A 289 7.78 -0.36 -2.64
C LEU A 289 7.07 0.74 -3.43
N ALA A 290 5.89 0.47 -3.98
CA ALA A 290 5.08 1.47 -4.67
C ALA A 290 4.61 2.55 -3.68
N SER A 291 4.13 2.15 -2.51
CA SER A 291 3.70 3.06 -1.45
C SER A 291 4.81 4.05 -1.10
N ILE A 292 5.98 3.60 -0.67
CA ILE A 292 7.07 4.52 -0.30
C ILE A 292 7.68 5.23 -1.51
N GLY A 293 7.90 4.49 -2.63
CA GLY A 293 8.60 4.98 -3.80
C GLY A 293 7.84 6.05 -4.59
N LEU A 294 6.52 6.10 -4.50
CA LEU A 294 5.66 7.08 -5.17
C LEU A 294 5.06 8.11 -4.19
N THR A 295 4.80 7.74 -2.93
CA THR A 295 4.25 8.67 -1.93
C THR A 295 5.28 9.75 -1.57
N ILE A 296 6.53 9.37 -1.28
CA ILE A 296 7.57 10.32 -0.87
C ILE A 296 7.80 11.41 -1.95
N PRO A 297 8.02 11.09 -3.24
CA PRO A 297 8.18 12.14 -4.26
C PRO A 297 6.94 12.99 -4.43
N THR A 298 5.73 12.41 -4.37
CA THR A 298 4.49 13.18 -4.53
C THR A 298 4.25 14.13 -3.37
N VAL A 299 4.42 13.66 -2.13
CA VAL A 299 4.30 14.50 -0.94
C VAL A 299 5.39 15.58 -0.92
N ALA A 300 6.60 15.28 -1.40
CA ALA A 300 7.66 16.27 -1.56
C ALA A 300 7.25 17.40 -2.53
N VAL A 301 6.70 17.06 -3.71
CA VAL A 301 6.20 18.04 -4.68
C VAL A 301 5.08 18.91 -4.09
N VAL A 302 4.10 18.29 -3.42
CA VAL A 302 2.99 18.99 -2.78
C VAL A 302 3.50 19.94 -1.68
N THR A 303 4.36 19.44 -0.80
CA THR A 303 4.94 20.20 0.30
C THR A 303 5.74 21.41 -0.19
N LEU A 304 6.60 21.22 -1.18
CA LEU A 304 7.39 22.31 -1.77
C LEU A 304 6.52 23.31 -2.52
N GLY A 305 5.49 22.83 -3.25
CA GLY A 305 4.58 23.68 -4.00
C GLY A 305 3.65 24.52 -3.15
N PHE A 306 3.14 23.96 -2.05
CA PHE A 306 2.21 24.65 -1.14
C PHE A 306 2.89 25.25 0.11
N HIS A 307 4.22 25.11 0.25
CA HIS A 307 4.99 25.58 1.41
C HIS A 307 4.47 25.03 2.74
N MET A 308 4.06 23.77 2.76
CA MET A 308 3.52 23.10 3.95
C MET A 308 4.66 22.49 4.78
N PRO A 309 4.53 22.40 6.12
CA PRO A 309 5.47 21.65 6.93
C PRO A 309 5.33 20.15 6.67
N LEU A 310 6.45 19.42 6.61
CA LEU A 310 6.49 17.97 6.44
C LEU A 310 7.53 17.35 7.36
N ALA A 311 7.09 16.51 8.28
CA ALA A 311 7.92 15.74 9.18
C ALA A 311 7.98 14.29 8.72
N LEU A 312 9.11 13.87 8.15
CA LEU A 312 9.30 12.51 7.64
C LEU A 312 10.04 11.59 8.61
N GLY A 313 10.83 12.13 9.55
CA GLY A 313 11.60 11.33 10.49
C GLY A 313 10.70 10.62 11.52
N ILE A 314 10.81 9.29 11.59
CA ILE A 314 10.11 8.46 12.60
C ILE A 314 10.82 8.53 13.94
N GLY A 315 10.08 8.31 15.03
CA GLY A 315 10.64 8.29 16.38
C GLY A 315 11.64 7.14 16.62
N GLY A 316 12.40 7.23 17.72
CA GLY A 316 13.42 6.22 18.07
C GLY A 316 12.84 4.81 18.19
N ARG A 317 11.68 4.65 18.85
CA ARG A 317 10.95 3.39 18.97
C ARG A 317 10.62 2.79 17.58
N ASP A 318 10.06 3.60 16.70
CA ASP A 318 9.64 3.17 15.36
C ASP A 318 10.86 2.85 14.48
N THR A 319 11.97 3.57 14.68
CA THR A 319 13.25 3.25 14.06
C THR A 319 13.76 1.86 14.50
N VAL A 320 13.66 1.51 15.76
CA VAL A 320 14.04 0.16 16.26
C VAL A 320 13.16 -0.91 15.61
N LEU A 321 11.84 -0.69 15.55
CA LEU A 321 10.90 -1.62 14.90
C LEU A 321 11.19 -1.77 13.41
N LEU A 322 11.49 -0.68 12.70
CA LEU A 322 11.86 -0.72 11.29
C LEU A 322 13.14 -1.51 11.06
N VAL A 323 14.20 -1.23 11.82
CA VAL A 323 15.48 -1.92 11.70
C VAL A 323 15.31 -3.41 11.99
N LEU A 324 14.58 -3.77 13.06
CA LEU A 324 14.29 -5.16 13.39
C LEU A 324 13.48 -5.85 12.28
N THR A 325 12.49 -5.16 11.69
CA THR A 325 11.72 -5.67 10.55
C THR A 325 12.62 -5.96 9.35
N LEU A 326 13.54 -5.07 9.02
CA LEU A 326 14.46 -5.24 7.89
C LEU A 326 15.46 -6.38 8.14
N ILE A 327 15.98 -6.51 9.37
CA ILE A 327 16.86 -7.62 9.75
C ILE A 327 16.11 -8.95 9.65
N VAL A 328 14.95 -9.07 10.29
CA VAL A 328 14.13 -10.29 10.25
C VAL A 328 13.69 -10.63 8.84
N GLY A 329 13.28 -9.61 8.05
CA GLY A 329 12.96 -9.77 6.64
C GLY A 329 14.13 -10.33 5.83
N THR A 330 15.35 -9.83 6.06
CA THR A 330 16.57 -10.33 5.41
C THR A 330 16.86 -11.79 5.79
N LEU A 331 16.73 -12.13 7.06
CA LEU A 331 16.92 -13.50 7.54
C LEU A 331 15.86 -14.45 6.98
N THR A 332 14.61 -14.02 6.92
CA THR A 332 13.48 -14.82 6.40
C THR A 332 13.60 -15.01 4.89
N LEU A 333 13.77 -13.92 4.14
CA LEU A 333 13.75 -13.94 2.68
C LEU A 333 15.09 -14.33 2.05
N GLY A 334 16.15 -14.43 2.86
CA GLY A 334 17.47 -14.91 2.42
C GLY A 334 17.59 -16.42 2.32
N THR A 335 16.60 -17.20 2.80
CA THR A 335 16.66 -18.67 2.83
C THR A 335 16.09 -19.34 1.57
N GLY A 336 15.20 -18.67 0.85
CA GLY A 336 14.48 -19.23 -0.31
C GLY A 336 13.36 -20.20 0.05
N ARG A 337 13.22 -20.52 1.33
CA ARG A 337 12.17 -21.38 1.89
C ARG A 337 11.65 -20.82 3.19
N THR A 338 10.38 -21.03 3.44
CA THR A 338 9.75 -20.56 4.67
C THR A 338 8.85 -21.61 5.29
N THR A 339 8.72 -21.51 6.61
CA THR A 339 7.88 -22.36 7.44
C THR A 339 6.96 -21.49 8.30
N ILE A 340 6.14 -22.14 9.14
CA ILE A 340 5.28 -21.48 10.11
C ILE A 340 6.05 -20.52 11.04
N LEU A 341 7.30 -20.86 11.40
CA LEU A 341 8.08 -20.09 12.37
C LEU A 341 8.35 -18.67 11.88
N GLN A 342 8.79 -18.51 10.64
CA GLN A 342 9.04 -17.18 10.06
C GLN A 342 7.75 -16.34 10.03
N GLY A 343 6.62 -16.95 9.67
CA GLY A 343 5.31 -16.28 9.71
C GLY A 343 4.95 -15.82 11.13
N ALA A 344 5.15 -16.66 12.14
CA ALA A 344 4.88 -16.31 13.53
C ALA A 344 5.79 -15.18 14.03
N VAL A 345 7.09 -15.18 13.66
CA VAL A 345 8.04 -14.10 14.01
C VAL A 345 7.57 -12.75 13.43
N HIS A 346 7.25 -12.71 12.14
CA HIS A 346 6.73 -11.48 11.50
C HIS A 346 5.43 -11.00 12.16
N LEU A 347 4.47 -11.89 12.43
CA LEU A 347 3.23 -11.53 13.11
C LEU A 347 3.46 -11.04 14.55
N SER A 348 4.46 -11.56 15.25
CA SER A 348 4.85 -11.05 16.57
C SER A 348 5.38 -9.61 16.48
N LEU A 349 6.19 -9.29 15.47
CA LEU A 349 6.63 -7.92 15.20
C LEU A 349 5.47 -7.00 14.85
N PHE A 350 4.52 -7.50 14.06
CA PHE A 350 3.30 -6.75 13.74
C PHE A 350 2.45 -6.48 14.97
N ALA A 351 2.27 -7.48 15.83
CA ALA A 351 1.56 -7.31 17.10
C ALA A 351 2.28 -6.31 18.02
N ALA A 352 3.61 -6.36 18.10
CA ALA A 352 4.41 -5.38 18.85
C ALA A 352 4.23 -3.96 18.28
N TYR A 353 4.26 -3.81 16.96
CA TYR A 353 4.00 -2.53 16.30
C TYR A 353 2.62 -1.97 16.67
N LEU A 354 1.55 -2.77 16.52
CA LEU A 354 0.19 -2.34 16.85
C LEU A 354 0.05 -1.99 18.34
N PHE A 355 0.59 -2.83 19.22
CA PHE A 355 0.54 -2.59 20.67
C PHE A 355 1.24 -1.29 21.05
N LEU A 356 2.47 -1.08 20.56
CA LEU A 356 3.23 0.14 20.85
C LEU A 356 2.67 1.39 20.15
N SER A 357 1.88 1.23 19.09
CA SER A 357 1.16 2.34 18.47
C SER A 357 -0.04 2.81 19.31
N VAL A 358 -0.60 1.93 20.14
CA VAL A 358 -1.73 2.23 21.03
C VAL A 358 -1.27 2.59 22.42
N ALA A 359 -0.21 1.93 22.93
CA ALA A 359 0.39 2.15 24.24
C ALA A 359 1.88 2.51 24.07
N PRO A 360 2.19 3.77 23.72
CA PRO A 360 3.52 4.22 23.35
C PRO A 360 4.50 4.31 24.56
#